data_685a2f773c2308e6c0a31ade0c6d3dc4
#
_entry.id   685a2f773c2308e6c0a31ade0c6d3dc4
#
_cell.length_a   1.000
_cell.length_b   1.000
_cell.length_c   1.000
_cell.angle_alpha   90.00
_cell.angle_beta   90.00
_cell.angle_gamma   90.00
#
_symmetry.space_group_name_H-M   'P 1'
#
loop_
_entity.id
_entity.type
_entity.pdbx_description
1 polymer ?
#
loop_
_entity_poly.entity_id
_entity_poly.type
_entity_poly.pdbx_seq_one_letter_code
_entity_poly.pdbx_strand_id
1 'polypeptide(L)'
;KRLHQESFAFEPASIDALFLSHAHLDHSGLFPLLVHGGFSGRIYCTHGSAKLLPVMLNDAAGLYERDLKFENRRRQRKGKEILDPIYTKKDVETALGLCYPVSYRQALPIGKAGKASLTFYDAGHILGSAITEISFTEEGRTKKLVFSGDLGKQRRRHDSFLCRWQNPGNSFSPGPA
;
A
#
# COMPACT_ATOMS: atom_id res chain seq x y z
N LYS A 1 19.21 7.70 -7.68
CA LYS A 1 18.52 8.21 -6.47
C LYS A 1 17.90 9.57 -6.80
N ARG A 2 16.57 9.67 -6.90
CA ARG A 2 15.89 10.93 -7.20
C ARG A 2 15.50 11.58 -5.88
N LEU A 3 16.24 12.62 -5.49
CA LEU A 3 15.84 13.53 -4.40
C LEU A 3 14.78 14.55 -4.88
N HIS A 4 14.57 14.59 -6.20
CA HIS A 4 13.51 15.34 -6.85
C HIS A 4 12.65 14.36 -7.62
N GLN A 5 11.38 14.29 -7.30
CA GLN A 5 10.40 13.64 -8.13
C GLN A 5 9.64 14.75 -8.89
N GLU A 6 9.49 14.56 -10.19
CA GLU A 6 8.56 15.36 -10.97
C GLU A 6 7.15 15.16 -10.38
N SER A 7 6.30 16.16 -10.51
CA SER A 7 4.89 16.06 -10.12
C SER A 7 4.21 14.86 -10.81
N PHE A 8 3.20 14.30 -10.19
CA PHE A 8 2.37 13.29 -10.84
C PHE A 8 1.75 13.87 -12.12
N ALA A 9 1.56 13.03 -13.14
CA ALA A 9 0.85 13.40 -14.37
C ALA A 9 -0.68 13.57 -14.16
N PHE A 10 -1.15 13.45 -12.94
CA PHE A 10 -2.53 13.58 -12.50
C PHE A 10 -2.58 14.34 -11.18
N GLU A 11 -3.78 14.83 -10.82
CA GLU A 11 -4.04 15.52 -9.54
C GLU A 11 -4.28 14.49 -8.43
N PRO A 12 -3.38 14.34 -7.42
CA PRO A 12 -3.56 13.36 -6.35
C PRO A 12 -4.87 13.53 -5.55
N ALA A 13 -5.34 14.77 -5.38
CA ALA A 13 -6.60 15.06 -4.70
C ALA A 13 -7.84 14.53 -5.44
N SER A 14 -7.73 14.21 -6.73
CA SER A 14 -8.83 13.64 -7.53
C SER A 14 -8.97 12.13 -7.39
N ILE A 15 -8.05 11.46 -6.69
CA ILE A 15 -8.06 10.00 -6.51
C ILE A 15 -8.96 9.64 -5.32
N ASP A 16 -10.00 8.84 -5.54
CA ASP A 16 -10.95 8.42 -4.50
C ASP A 16 -10.37 7.33 -3.59
N ALA A 17 -9.57 6.41 -4.13
CA ALA A 17 -9.03 5.28 -3.38
C ALA A 17 -7.78 4.68 -4.03
N LEU A 18 -6.96 4.02 -3.21
CA LEU A 18 -5.82 3.21 -3.64
C LEU A 18 -5.99 1.75 -3.19
N PHE A 19 -5.49 0.83 -4.00
CA PHE A 19 -5.47 -0.60 -3.71
C PHE A 19 -4.03 -1.09 -3.71
N LEU A 20 -3.53 -1.47 -2.53
CA LEU A 20 -2.16 -1.92 -2.36
C LEU A 20 -2.07 -3.43 -2.50
N SER A 21 -1.26 -3.90 -3.45
CA SER A 21 -0.96 -5.31 -3.59
C SER A 21 -0.09 -5.84 -2.43
N HIS A 22 0.96 -5.11 -2.06
CA HIS A 22 1.83 -5.47 -0.94
C HIS A 22 2.73 -4.31 -0.51
N ALA A 23 3.45 -4.47 0.62
CA ALA A 23 4.12 -3.38 1.30
C ALA A 23 5.53 -3.03 0.78
N HIS A 24 6.06 -3.67 -0.27
CA HIS A 24 7.36 -3.27 -0.84
C HIS A 24 7.34 -1.81 -1.31
N LEU A 25 8.50 -1.13 -1.23
CA LEU A 25 8.60 0.30 -1.48
C LEU A 25 8.38 0.72 -2.94
N ASP A 26 8.61 -0.16 -3.89
CA ASP A 26 8.30 0.05 -5.30
C ASP A 26 6.78 0.05 -5.57
N HIS A 27 5.97 -0.48 -4.63
CA HIS A 27 4.51 -0.45 -4.66
C HIS A 27 3.88 0.56 -3.68
N SER A 28 4.54 0.86 -2.56
CA SER A 28 3.99 1.70 -1.48
C SER A 28 4.75 3.01 -1.24
N GLY A 29 5.99 3.12 -1.72
CA GLY A 29 6.89 4.22 -1.34
C GLY A 29 6.46 5.61 -1.79
N LEU A 30 5.52 5.72 -2.72
CA LEU A 30 4.97 7.00 -3.16
C LEU A 30 3.75 7.48 -2.36
N PHE A 31 3.24 6.69 -1.41
CA PHE A 31 2.06 7.09 -0.62
C PHE A 31 2.25 8.42 0.13
N PRO A 32 3.40 8.66 0.81
CA PRO A 32 3.61 9.96 1.45
C PRO A 32 3.60 11.13 0.47
N LEU A 33 4.15 10.93 -0.72
CA LEU A 33 4.15 11.97 -1.76
C LEU A 33 2.74 12.23 -2.33
N LEU A 34 1.92 11.18 -2.49
CA LEU A 34 0.52 11.33 -2.90
C LEU A 34 -0.28 12.12 -1.85
N VAL A 35 -0.06 11.81 -0.56
CA VAL A 35 -0.70 12.55 0.55
C VAL A 35 -0.23 14.01 0.57
N HIS A 36 1.06 14.27 0.39
CA HIS A 36 1.62 15.61 0.27
C HIS A 36 0.97 16.39 -0.88
N GLY A 37 0.66 15.72 -1.99
CA GLY A 37 -0.08 16.26 -3.13
C GLY A 37 -1.58 16.37 -2.95
N GLY A 38 -2.13 16.09 -1.75
CA GLY A 38 -3.56 16.28 -1.43
C GLY A 38 -4.42 15.02 -1.49
N PHE A 39 -3.85 13.83 -1.72
CA PHE A 39 -4.61 12.58 -1.61
C PHE A 39 -5.15 12.40 -0.19
N SER A 40 -6.45 12.15 -0.06
CA SER A 40 -7.15 11.95 1.21
C SER A 40 -8.09 10.73 1.20
N GLY A 41 -8.07 9.94 0.13
CA GLY A 41 -8.86 8.73 -0.02
C GLY A 41 -8.33 7.57 0.84
N ARG A 42 -9.06 6.45 0.84
CA ARG A 42 -8.63 5.24 1.55
C ARG A 42 -7.58 4.46 0.78
N ILE A 43 -6.62 3.90 1.51
CA ILE A 43 -5.63 2.95 0.99
C ILE A 43 -6.06 1.55 1.45
N TYR A 44 -6.76 0.83 0.59
CA TYR A 44 -7.17 -0.54 0.88
C TYR A 44 -5.96 -1.48 0.75
N CYS A 45 -5.74 -2.27 1.78
CA CYS A 45 -4.63 -3.23 1.83
C CYS A 45 -5.02 -4.45 2.67
N THR A 46 -4.24 -5.51 2.65
CA THR A 46 -4.45 -6.63 3.57
C THR A 46 -3.98 -6.30 4.98
N HIS A 47 -4.45 -7.05 5.99
CA HIS A 47 -3.96 -6.90 7.36
C HIS A 47 -2.44 -7.10 7.49
N GLY A 48 -1.85 -8.02 6.70
CA GLY A 48 -0.41 -8.26 6.67
C GLY A 48 0.36 -7.04 6.14
N SER A 49 -0.09 -6.48 5.02
CA SER A 49 0.50 -5.26 4.44
C SER A 49 0.37 -4.07 5.38
N ALA A 50 -0.79 -3.88 6.02
CA ALA A 50 -1.00 -2.81 7.01
C ALA A 50 -0.03 -2.89 8.21
N LYS A 51 0.41 -4.10 8.59
CA LYS A 51 1.40 -4.32 9.66
C LYS A 51 2.84 -4.02 9.20
N LEU A 52 3.16 -4.26 7.93
CA LEU A 52 4.50 -4.02 7.38
C LEU A 52 4.72 -2.56 6.96
N LEU A 53 3.69 -1.89 6.46
CA LEU A 53 3.79 -0.51 5.95
C LEU A 53 4.47 0.47 6.91
N PRO A 54 4.15 0.50 8.24
CA PRO A 54 4.80 1.43 9.16
C PRO A 54 6.32 1.25 9.21
N VAL A 55 6.79 0.00 9.19
CA VAL A 55 8.24 -0.28 9.19
C VAL A 55 8.87 0.20 7.88
N MET A 56 8.28 -0.15 6.74
CA MET A 56 8.80 0.16 5.41
C MET A 56 8.84 1.67 5.14
N LEU A 57 7.74 2.36 5.41
CA LEU A 57 7.62 3.80 5.10
C LEU A 57 8.42 4.66 6.08
N ASN A 58 8.48 4.32 7.38
CA ASN A 58 9.30 5.09 8.32
C ASN A 58 10.79 4.92 8.07
N ASP A 59 11.26 3.70 7.74
CA ASP A 59 12.65 3.48 7.37
C ASP A 59 13.02 4.26 6.10
N ALA A 60 12.19 4.17 5.06
CA ALA A 60 12.37 4.92 3.81
C ALA A 60 12.41 6.44 4.04
N ALA A 61 11.52 6.98 4.87
CA ALA A 61 11.50 8.40 5.22
C ALA A 61 12.75 8.81 6.00
N GLY A 62 13.22 8.00 6.93
CA GLY A 62 14.45 8.25 7.66
C GLY A 62 15.70 8.26 6.76
N LEU A 63 15.77 7.36 5.78
CA LEU A 63 16.83 7.34 4.76
C LEU A 63 16.75 8.59 3.88
N TYR A 64 15.55 8.93 3.40
CA TYR A 64 15.32 10.11 2.57
C TYR A 64 15.75 11.42 3.28
N GLU A 65 15.36 11.61 4.56
CA GLU A 65 15.75 12.78 5.34
C GLU A 65 17.28 12.90 5.51
N ARG A 66 17.97 11.78 5.75
CA ARG A 66 19.44 11.76 5.86
C ARG A 66 20.11 12.13 4.54
N ASP A 67 19.64 11.56 3.44
CA ASP A 67 20.16 11.85 2.10
C ASP A 67 19.93 13.33 1.73
N LEU A 68 18.74 13.88 2.02
CA LEU A 68 18.40 15.28 1.78
C LEU A 68 19.30 16.23 2.60
N LYS A 69 19.48 15.95 3.90
CA LYS A 69 20.39 16.73 4.76
C LYS A 69 21.82 16.73 4.24
N PHE A 70 22.31 15.56 3.79
CA PHE A 70 23.66 15.44 3.22
C PHE A 70 23.79 16.26 1.92
N GLU A 71 22.83 16.15 0.99
CA GLU A 71 22.84 16.90 -0.26
C GLU A 71 22.72 18.41 0.00
N ASN A 72 21.87 18.83 0.92
CA ASN A 72 21.71 20.25 1.26
C ASN A 72 22.99 20.85 1.85
N ARG A 73 23.72 20.12 2.72
CA ARG A 73 25.05 20.56 3.17
C ARG A 73 26.06 20.70 2.02
N ARG A 74 26.03 19.78 1.07
CA ARG A 74 26.89 19.83 -0.13
C ARG A 74 26.53 21.00 -1.02
N ARG A 75 25.23 21.30 -1.20
CA ARG A 75 24.73 22.43 -1.98
C ARG A 75 25.13 23.75 -1.36
N GLN A 76 24.94 23.92 -0.06
CA GLN A 76 25.36 25.13 0.69
C GLN A 76 26.86 25.44 0.52
N ARG A 77 27.74 24.42 0.62
CA ARG A 77 29.18 24.58 0.40
C ARG A 77 29.52 25.05 -1.02
N LYS A 78 28.60 24.83 -1.98
CA LYS A 78 28.75 25.22 -3.39
C LYS A 78 27.99 26.49 -3.73
N GLY A 79 27.45 27.22 -2.75
CA GLY A 79 26.64 28.42 -2.96
C GLY A 79 25.32 28.16 -3.73
N LYS A 80 24.81 26.91 -3.71
CA LYS A 80 23.54 26.55 -4.34
C LYS A 80 22.39 26.60 -3.34
N GLU A 81 21.19 26.91 -3.83
CA GLU A 81 19.98 26.83 -3.02
C GLU A 81 19.78 25.42 -2.47
N ILE A 82 19.27 25.33 -1.24
CA ILE A 82 18.86 24.05 -0.63
C ILE A 82 17.61 23.50 -1.28
N LEU A 83 17.41 22.21 -1.14
CA LEU A 83 16.23 21.50 -1.62
C LEU A 83 15.21 21.38 -0.49
N ASP A 84 13.98 21.68 -0.78
CA ASP A 84 12.88 21.38 0.11
C ASP A 84 12.53 19.87 0.08
N PRO A 85 12.02 19.31 1.19
CA PRO A 85 11.58 17.94 1.21
C PRO A 85 10.34 17.77 0.31
N ILE A 86 10.32 16.72 -0.51
CA ILE A 86 9.17 16.38 -1.36
C ILE A 86 8.00 15.77 -0.57
N TYR A 87 8.25 15.27 0.62
CA TYR A 87 7.27 14.88 1.63
C TYR A 87 7.93 14.88 3.02
N THR A 88 7.13 14.83 4.07
CA THR A 88 7.55 14.90 5.47
C THR A 88 7.14 13.63 6.24
N LYS A 89 7.62 13.48 7.49
CA LYS A 89 7.13 12.41 8.39
C LYS A 89 5.64 12.51 8.67
N LYS A 90 5.09 13.72 8.72
CA LYS A 90 3.65 13.92 8.87
C LYS A 90 2.86 13.33 7.71
N ASP A 91 3.38 13.43 6.49
CA ASP A 91 2.75 12.83 5.31
C ASP A 91 2.79 11.29 5.39
N VAL A 92 3.87 10.70 5.95
CA VAL A 92 3.96 9.27 6.25
C VAL A 92 2.90 8.85 7.26
N GLU A 93 2.80 9.57 8.39
CA GLU A 93 1.80 9.29 9.43
C GLU A 93 0.38 9.39 8.88
N THR A 94 0.11 10.42 8.07
CA THR A 94 -1.18 10.59 7.40
C THR A 94 -1.47 9.43 6.45
N ALA A 95 -0.51 9.03 5.61
CA ALA A 95 -0.66 7.90 4.69
C ALA A 95 -0.96 6.59 5.43
N LEU A 96 -0.27 6.34 6.55
CA LEU A 96 -0.54 5.18 7.40
C LEU A 96 -1.94 5.23 8.03
N GLY A 97 -2.41 6.42 8.41
CA GLY A 97 -3.77 6.65 8.93
C GLY A 97 -4.88 6.43 7.90
N LEU A 98 -4.58 6.55 6.61
CA LEU A 98 -5.52 6.28 5.51
C LEU A 98 -5.62 4.79 5.16
N CYS A 99 -4.75 3.93 5.70
CA CYS A 99 -4.78 2.49 5.44
C CYS A 99 -6.04 1.85 6.01
N TYR A 100 -6.74 1.09 5.17
CA TYR A 100 -7.94 0.34 5.52
C TYR A 100 -7.72 -1.16 5.29
N PRO A 101 -7.46 -1.93 6.36
CA PRO A 101 -7.19 -3.37 6.24
C PRO A 101 -8.44 -4.16 5.84
N VAL A 102 -8.28 -5.07 4.87
CA VAL A 102 -9.32 -5.96 4.35
C VAL A 102 -8.82 -7.40 4.42
N SER A 103 -9.71 -8.32 4.82
CA SER A 103 -9.40 -9.75 4.85
C SER A 103 -9.37 -10.34 3.43
N TYR A 104 -8.54 -11.37 3.23
CA TYR A 104 -8.56 -12.13 1.99
C TYR A 104 -9.94 -12.77 1.75
N ARG A 105 -10.33 -12.88 0.48
CA ARG A 105 -11.57 -13.50 0.01
C ARG A 105 -12.85 -12.86 0.57
N GLN A 106 -12.74 -11.69 1.15
CA GLN A 106 -13.87 -10.89 1.58
C GLN A 106 -14.17 -9.85 0.50
N ALA A 107 -15.34 -9.93 -0.11
CA ALA A 107 -15.82 -8.92 -1.06
C ALA A 107 -16.24 -7.66 -0.27
N LEU A 108 -15.61 -6.54 -0.54
CA LEU A 108 -15.90 -5.25 0.07
C LEU A 108 -16.55 -4.33 -0.97
N PRO A 109 -17.78 -3.85 -0.75
CA PRO A 109 -18.37 -2.83 -1.63
C PRO A 109 -17.52 -1.55 -1.64
N ILE A 110 -17.22 -1.05 -2.83
CA ILE A 110 -16.43 0.19 -3.05
C ILE A 110 -17.14 1.11 -4.03
N GLY A 111 -16.67 2.37 -4.05
CA GLY A 111 -17.19 3.40 -4.93
C GLY A 111 -18.56 3.95 -4.49
N LYS A 112 -19.07 4.91 -5.24
CA LYS A 112 -20.37 5.54 -4.96
C LYS A 112 -21.48 4.51 -5.13
N ALA A 113 -22.33 4.37 -4.12
CA ALA A 113 -23.46 3.43 -4.09
C ALA A 113 -23.08 1.94 -4.18
N GLY A 114 -21.81 1.54 -3.87
CA GLY A 114 -21.42 0.13 -3.86
C GLY A 114 -21.49 -0.57 -5.22
N LYS A 115 -21.40 0.17 -6.33
CA LYS A 115 -21.49 -0.37 -7.69
C LYS A 115 -20.31 -1.25 -8.10
N ALA A 116 -19.26 -1.28 -7.29
CA ALA A 116 -18.11 -2.14 -7.48
C ALA A 116 -17.76 -2.87 -6.16
N SER A 117 -17.03 -3.96 -6.25
CA SER A 117 -16.52 -4.69 -5.10
C SER A 117 -15.04 -4.98 -5.27
N LEU A 118 -14.30 -4.86 -4.16
CA LEU A 118 -12.89 -5.20 -4.03
C LEU A 118 -12.78 -6.56 -3.35
N THR A 119 -11.93 -7.44 -3.88
CA THR A 119 -11.56 -8.69 -3.21
C THR A 119 -10.05 -8.90 -3.34
N PHE A 120 -9.40 -9.21 -2.23
CA PHE A 120 -8.00 -9.62 -2.20
C PHE A 120 -7.86 -11.14 -2.14
N TYR A 121 -6.94 -11.69 -2.93
CA TYR A 121 -6.53 -13.09 -2.88
C TYR A 121 -5.03 -13.16 -2.56
N ASP A 122 -4.60 -14.20 -1.86
CA ASP A 122 -3.18 -14.37 -1.52
C ASP A 122 -2.32 -14.53 -2.78
N ALA A 123 -1.31 -13.68 -2.93
CA ALA A 123 -0.35 -13.73 -4.04
C ALA A 123 0.87 -14.60 -3.75
N GLY A 124 1.07 -15.05 -2.50
CA GLY A 124 2.17 -15.93 -2.08
C GLY A 124 3.57 -15.33 -2.17
N HIS A 125 3.69 -14.01 -2.30
CA HIS A 125 4.98 -13.31 -2.46
C HIS A 125 5.62 -12.95 -1.12
N ILE A 126 5.01 -12.02 -0.38
CA ILE A 126 5.41 -11.66 0.99
C ILE A 126 4.19 -11.67 1.92
N LEU A 127 4.42 -11.49 3.21
CA LEU A 127 3.34 -11.34 4.19
C LEU A 127 2.36 -10.22 3.74
N GLY A 128 1.10 -10.58 3.58
CA GLY A 128 0.06 -9.63 3.18
C GLY A 128 -0.01 -9.35 1.68
N SER A 129 0.81 -9.99 0.84
CA SER A 129 0.74 -9.80 -0.61
C SER A 129 -0.57 -10.28 -1.19
N ALA A 130 -1.14 -9.51 -2.13
CA ALA A 130 -2.45 -9.76 -2.67
C ALA A 130 -2.53 -9.59 -4.19
N ILE A 131 -3.27 -10.50 -4.81
CA ILE A 131 -3.91 -10.29 -6.10
C ILE A 131 -5.18 -9.48 -5.81
N THR A 132 -5.36 -8.37 -6.52
CA THR A 132 -6.50 -7.47 -6.35
C THR A 132 -7.53 -7.72 -7.45
N GLU A 133 -8.74 -8.12 -7.08
CA GLU A 133 -9.88 -8.23 -8.00
C GLU A 133 -10.86 -7.07 -7.73
N ILE A 134 -11.22 -6.33 -8.78
CA ILE A 134 -12.29 -5.34 -8.76
C ILE A 134 -13.39 -5.83 -9.69
N SER A 135 -14.56 -6.11 -9.12
CA SER A 135 -15.76 -6.51 -9.87
C SER A 135 -16.74 -5.35 -9.93
N PHE A 136 -17.32 -5.08 -11.09
CA PHE A 136 -18.33 -4.03 -11.28
C PHE A 136 -19.33 -4.44 -12.37
N THR A 137 -20.51 -3.83 -12.34
CA THR A 137 -21.56 -4.08 -13.35
C THR A 137 -21.66 -2.90 -14.30
N GLU A 138 -21.54 -3.16 -15.59
CA GLU A 138 -21.71 -2.22 -16.67
C GLU A 138 -22.61 -2.83 -17.75
N GLU A 139 -23.63 -2.10 -18.18
CA GLU A 139 -24.61 -2.55 -19.17
C GLU A 139 -25.25 -3.91 -18.84
N GLY A 140 -25.55 -4.14 -17.55
CA GLY A 140 -26.15 -5.41 -17.07
C GLY A 140 -25.19 -6.60 -17.05
N ARG A 141 -23.90 -6.41 -17.36
CA ARG A 141 -22.88 -7.46 -17.34
C ARG A 141 -21.86 -7.21 -16.24
N THR A 142 -21.51 -8.24 -15.49
CA THR A 142 -20.45 -8.19 -14.52
C THR A 142 -19.10 -8.27 -15.22
N LYS A 143 -18.27 -7.25 -15.03
CA LYS A 143 -16.86 -7.19 -15.48
C LYS A 143 -15.93 -7.32 -14.29
N LYS A 144 -14.74 -7.86 -14.53
CA LYS A 144 -13.69 -8.02 -13.51
C LYS A 144 -12.38 -7.46 -14.03
N LEU A 145 -11.73 -6.66 -13.20
CA LEU A 145 -10.33 -6.25 -13.38
C LEU A 145 -9.49 -6.99 -12.34
N VAL A 146 -8.39 -7.58 -12.77
CA VAL A 146 -7.50 -8.32 -11.88
C VAL A 146 -6.08 -7.79 -12.04
N PHE A 147 -5.49 -7.39 -10.91
CA PHE A 147 -4.11 -6.95 -10.81
C PHE A 147 -3.35 -7.96 -9.96
N SER A 148 -2.37 -8.64 -10.55
CA SER A 148 -1.62 -9.69 -9.85
C SER A 148 -0.71 -9.14 -8.74
N GLY A 149 -0.20 -7.92 -8.91
CA GLY A 149 0.97 -7.49 -8.16
C GLY A 149 2.13 -8.47 -8.41
N ASP A 150 3.05 -8.54 -7.45
CA ASP A 150 4.13 -9.51 -7.47
C ASP A 150 3.63 -10.88 -7.01
N LEU A 151 3.85 -11.88 -7.84
CA LEU A 151 3.48 -13.26 -7.54
C LEU A 151 4.66 -14.01 -6.91
N GLY A 152 4.39 -14.71 -5.82
CA GLY A 152 5.33 -15.63 -5.21
C GLY A 152 5.20 -17.06 -5.75
N LYS A 153 6.07 -17.95 -5.28
CA LYS A 153 5.94 -19.38 -5.56
C LYS A 153 4.69 -19.93 -4.87
N GLN A 154 3.91 -20.71 -5.60
CA GLN A 154 2.75 -21.41 -5.05
C GLN A 154 3.20 -22.33 -3.91
N ARG A 155 2.91 -21.94 -2.65
CA ARG A 155 3.23 -22.77 -1.49
C ARG A 155 2.27 -23.97 -1.47
N ARG A 156 2.82 -25.18 -1.38
CA ARG A 156 2.00 -26.37 -1.15
C ARG A 156 1.21 -26.20 0.15
N ARG A 157 0.01 -26.79 0.23
CA ARG A 157 -0.97 -26.63 1.34
C ARG A 157 -0.45 -26.85 2.78
N HIS A 158 0.82 -27.23 3.00
CA HIS A 158 1.42 -27.45 4.31
C HIS A 158 1.89 -26.16 5.04
N ASP A 159 1.96 -25.02 4.36
CA ASP A 159 2.42 -23.76 4.97
C ASP A 159 1.26 -22.91 5.53
N SER A 160 0.28 -23.56 6.16
CA SER A 160 -0.92 -22.92 6.73
C SER A 160 -0.66 -21.97 7.91
N PHE A 161 0.59 -21.89 8.40
CA PHE A 161 0.91 -21.10 9.60
C PHE A 161 0.78 -19.57 9.36
N LEU A 162 1.14 -19.08 8.20
CA LEU A 162 1.04 -17.66 7.87
C LEU A 162 -0.39 -17.22 7.52
N CYS A 163 -1.19 -18.12 6.91
CA CYS A 163 -2.61 -17.85 6.64
C CYS A 163 -3.46 -17.80 7.92
N ARG A 164 -3.09 -18.49 8.98
CA ARG A 164 -3.80 -18.46 10.27
C ARG A 164 -3.69 -17.12 10.99
N TRP A 165 -2.59 -16.43 10.82
CA TRP A 165 -2.36 -15.13 11.48
C TRP A 165 -3.20 -13.99 10.89
N GLN A 166 -3.72 -14.16 9.69
CA GLN A 166 -4.47 -13.13 8.97
C GLN A 166 -5.99 -13.21 9.20
N ASN A 167 -6.49 -14.16 10.01
CA ASN A 167 -7.91 -14.33 10.27
C ASN A 167 -8.18 -14.31 11.78
N PRO A 168 -8.40 -13.14 12.40
CA PRO A 168 -8.61 -13.01 13.85
C PRO A 168 -9.92 -13.64 14.37
N GLY A 169 -10.75 -14.22 13.50
CA GLY A 169 -12.03 -14.85 13.86
C GLY A 169 -12.02 -16.37 14.03
N ASN A 170 -10.89 -17.07 13.77
CA ASN A 170 -10.82 -18.54 13.96
C ASN A 170 -10.25 -18.87 15.34
N SER A 171 -11.11 -19.14 16.30
CA SER A 171 -10.78 -19.77 17.56
C SER A 171 -10.08 -21.11 17.32
N PHE A 172 -8.92 -21.29 17.95
CA PHE A 172 -8.14 -22.51 17.99
C PHE A 172 -8.95 -23.62 18.70
N SER A 173 -9.34 -24.66 17.99
CA SER A 173 -9.73 -25.94 18.60
C SER A 173 -8.59 -26.94 18.36
N PRO A 174 -7.87 -27.40 19.40
CA PRO A 174 -6.92 -28.49 19.23
C PRO A 174 -7.70 -29.77 18.89
N GLY A 175 -7.39 -30.40 17.76
CA GLY A 175 -7.89 -31.71 17.40
C GLY A 175 -7.32 -32.77 18.36
N PRO A 176 -8.01 -33.93 18.53
CA PRO A 176 -7.59 -34.98 19.45
C PRO A 176 -6.25 -35.58 19.04
N ALA A 177 -5.52 -36.02 20.08
CA ALA A 177 -4.21 -36.65 20.01
C ALA A 177 -4.20 -37.97 19.20
#